data_1248c5eb799b7f262d4ee2d53ddfe3a3
#
_entry.id   1248c5eb799b7f262d4ee2d53ddfe3a3
#
_cell.length_a   1.000
_cell.length_b   1.000
_cell.length_c   1.000
_cell.angle_alpha   90.00
_cell.angle_beta   90.00
_cell.angle_gamma   90.00
#
_symmetry.space_group_name_H-M   'P 1'
#
loop_
_entity.id
_entity.type
_entity.pdbx_description
1 polymer ?
#
loop_
_entity_poly.entity_id
_entity_poly.type
_entity_poly.pdbx_seq_one_letter_code
_entity_poly.pdbx_strand_id
1 'polypeptide(L)'
;MSKIIGIDLGTTNSAVAVLEGGEPKIITNPDGGRTTPSVVSFKNGESQVGDVAKRQAITNPDTIISIKSHMGEAGYKVSADGKDYTPQEISAMILQYIKGYAEDYLGEKVEKAVITVPAYFNDAQRQATKDAGKIAGLEVERIINEPTAAALAYGLDKLDKNEKILVYDLGGGTFDVSILELGDGVFEVLSTNGDTHLGGDAVSYTHLTLPTN
;
A
#
# COMPACT_ATOMS: atom_id res chain seq x y z
N MET A 1 9.84 8.60 -22.69
CA MET A 1 9.78 7.41 -21.78
C MET A 1 8.60 7.67 -20.85
N SER A 2 7.70 6.68 -20.69
CA SER A 2 6.61 6.81 -19.71
C SER A 2 7.21 6.97 -18.32
N LYS A 3 6.61 7.85 -17.50
CA LYS A 3 7.06 8.04 -16.11
C LYS A 3 6.76 6.80 -15.29
N ILE A 4 7.63 6.50 -14.36
CA ILE A 4 7.42 5.44 -13.35
C ILE A 4 6.95 6.12 -12.08
N ILE A 5 5.86 5.60 -11.49
CA ILE A 5 5.38 6.06 -10.19
C ILE A 5 5.77 5.07 -9.09
N GLY A 6 6.03 5.57 -7.89
CA GLY A 6 6.17 4.76 -6.69
C GLY A 6 4.85 4.71 -5.94
N ILE A 7 4.37 3.52 -5.60
CA ILE A 7 3.12 3.35 -4.85
C ILE A 7 3.41 2.59 -3.55
N ASP A 8 3.02 3.19 -2.45
CA ASP A 8 2.83 2.50 -1.19
C ASP A 8 1.37 2.02 -1.11
N LEU A 9 1.17 0.71 -1.31
CA LEU A 9 -0.15 0.08 -1.22
C LEU A 9 -0.37 -0.41 0.22
N GLY A 10 -0.73 0.49 1.13
CA GLY A 10 -0.93 0.19 2.54
C GLY A 10 -2.26 -0.50 2.85
N THR A 11 -2.36 -1.16 4.00
CA THR A 11 -3.60 -1.82 4.48
C THR A 11 -4.72 -0.81 4.72
N THR A 12 -4.40 0.30 5.35
CA THR A 12 -5.36 1.35 5.72
C THR A 12 -5.33 2.53 4.76
N ASN A 13 -4.13 2.98 4.37
CA ASN A 13 -3.94 4.10 3.47
C ASN A 13 -2.85 3.78 2.45
N SER A 14 -3.02 4.28 1.25
CA SER A 14 -2.04 4.18 0.16
C SER A 14 -1.52 5.56 -0.22
N ALA A 15 -0.32 5.62 -0.77
CA ALA A 15 0.30 6.85 -1.26
C ALA A 15 0.97 6.63 -2.62
N VAL A 16 1.12 7.70 -3.38
CA VAL A 16 1.83 7.68 -4.67
C VAL A 16 2.79 8.86 -4.78
N ALA A 17 3.94 8.58 -5.35
CA ALA A 17 4.98 9.57 -5.59
C ALA A 17 5.57 9.42 -7.00
N VAL A 18 6.17 10.49 -7.47
CA VAL A 18 6.92 10.57 -8.72
C VAL A 18 8.24 11.31 -8.49
N LEU A 19 9.22 11.06 -9.34
CA LEU A 19 10.45 11.86 -9.37
C LEU A 19 10.24 13.07 -10.29
N GLU A 20 10.33 14.28 -9.75
CA GLU A 20 10.33 15.53 -10.49
C GLU A 20 11.64 16.28 -10.26
N GLY A 21 12.38 16.54 -11.33
CA GLY A 21 13.69 17.20 -11.21
C GLY A 21 14.74 16.44 -10.40
N GLY A 22 14.55 15.12 -10.24
CA GLY A 22 15.43 14.27 -9.42
C GLY A 22 14.97 14.14 -7.95
N GLU A 23 13.95 14.89 -7.54
CA GLU A 23 13.43 14.86 -6.17
C GLU A 23 12.10 14.07 -6.09
N PRO A 24 11.90 13.26 -5.04
CA PRO A 24 10.65 12.55 -4.85
C PRO A 24 9.54 13.51 -4.40
N LYS A 25 8.40 13.43 -5.08
CA LYS A 25 7.24 14.26 -4.78
C LYS A 25 5.98 13.40 -4.62
N ILE A 26 5.32 13.53 -3.48
CA ILE A 26 4.02 12.91 -3.25
C ILE A 26 2.97 13.61 -4.10
N ILE A 27 2.18 12.83 -4.83
CA ILE A 27 1.01 13.32 -5.57
C ILE A 27 -0.18 13.33 -4.62
N THR A 28 -0.83 14.48 -4.48
CA THR A 28 -2.04 14.62 -3.67
C THR A 28 -3.24 14.00 -4.39
N ASN A 29 -4.12 13.36 -3.63
CA ASN A 29 -5.37 12.82 -4.15
C ASN A 29 -6.37 13.94 -4.48
N PRO A 30 -7.48 13.64 -5.18
CA PRO A 30 -8.51 14.63 -5.54
C PRO A 30 -9.17 15.34 -4.34
N ASP A 31 -9.15 14.71 -3.15
CA ASP A 31 -9.66 15.30 -1.90
C ASP A 31 -8.61 16.20 -1.20
N GLY A 32 -7.41 16.38 -1.79
CA GLY A 32 -6.32 17.20 -1.27
C GLY A 32 -5.42 16.49 -0.24
N GLY A 33 -5.64 15.21 0.00
CA GLY A 33 -4.84 14.40 0.92
C GLY A 33 -3.54 13.90 0.28
N ARG A 34 -2.50 13.69 1.10
CA ARG A 34 -1.24 13.06 0.68
C ARG A 34 -1.32 11.53 0.68
N THR A 35 -2.38 10.99 1.27
CA THR A 35 -2.69 9.56 1.30
C THR A 35 -4.13 9.34 0.88
N THR A 36 -4.40 8.18 0.32
CA THR A 36 -5.74 7.75 -0.11
C THR A 36 -6.14 6.55 0.76
N PRO A 37 -7.30 6.58 1.43
CA PRO A 37 -7.79 5.42 2.15
C PRO A 37 -7.88 4.19 1.23
N SER A 38 -7.34 3.05 1.68
CA SER A 38 -7.38 1.77 0.97
C SER A 38 -8.75 1.10 1.16
N VAL A 39 -9.80 1.81 0.76
CA VAL A 39 -11.20 1.45 0.96
C VAL A 39 -11.93 1.50 -0.37
N VAL A 40 -12.74 0.47 -0.63
CA VAL A 40 -13.62 0.38 -1.80
C VAL A 40 -15.04 0.16 -1.34
N SER A 41 -15.99 0.93 -1.81
CA SER A 41 -17.42 0.74 -1.57
C SER A 41 -18.16 0.50 -2.88
N PHE A 42 -19.21 -0.33 -2.82
CA PHE A 42 -20.05 -0.66 -3.97
C PHE A 42 -21.48 -0.23 -3.72
N LYS A 43 -22.14 0.26 -4.74
CA LYS A 43 -23.57 0.60 -4.69
C LYS A 43 -24.16 0.66 -6.09
N ASN A 44 -25.20 -0.13 -6.34
CA ASN A 44 -25.94 -0.14 -7.60
C ASN A 44 -25.07 -0.40 -8.85
N GLY A 45 -24.06 -1.28 -8.73
CA GLY A 45 -23.15 -1.62 -9.83
C GLY A 45 -21.97 -0.64 -10.01
N GLU A 46 -21.90 0.43 -9.23
CA GLU A 46 -20.80 1.39 -9.25
C GLU A 46 -19.87 1.17 -8.05
N SER A 47 -18.57 1.40 -8.25
CA SER A 47 -17.57 1.36 -7.18
C SER A 47 -17.01 2.76 -6.91
N GLN A 48 -16.71 3.03 -5.64
CA GLN A 48 -16.04 4.23 -5.18
C GLN A 48 -14.81 3.83 -4.37
N VAL A 49 -13.76 4.66 -4.41
CA VAL A 49 -12.48 4.39 -3.74
C VAL A 49 -12.07 5.61 -2.93
N GLY A 50 -11.31 5.38 -1.86
CA GLY A 50 -10.70 6.45 -1.07
C GLY A 50 -11.64 7.06 -0.03
N ASP A 51 -11.57 8.36 0.15
CA ASP A 51 -12.29 9.09 1.20
C ASP A 51 -13.81 8.97 1.07
N VAL A 52 -14.33 8.97 -0.15
CA VAL A 52 -15.76 8.80 -0.42
C VAL A 52 -16.24 7.41 0.03
N ALA A 53 -15.48 6.36 -0.28
CA ALA A 53 -15.77 5.00 0.17
C ALA A 53 -15.65 4.87 1.69
N LYS A 54 -14.60 5.44 2.30
CA LYS A 54 -14.38 5.41 3.74
C LYS A 54 -15.53 6.01 4.53
N ARG A 55 -16.09 7.13 4.05
CA ARG A 55 -17.26 7.76 4.69
C ARG A 55 -18.51 6.88 4.69
N GLN A 56 -18.61 5.92 3.79
CA GLN A 56 -19.73 4.98 3.70
C GLN A 56 -19.55 3.73 4.58
N ALA A 57 -18.36 3.46 5.12
CA ALA A 57 -18.04 2.22 5.82
C ALA A 57 -18.99 1.88 6.98
N ILE A 58 -19.58 2.88 7.64
CA ILE A 58 -20.51 2.67 8.77
C ILE A 58 -21.94 2.29 8.27
N THR A 59 -22.32 2.80 7.10
CA THR A 59 -23.72 2.71 6.63
C THR A 59 -23.92 1.79 5.44
N ASN A 60 -22.85 1.48 4.71
CA ASN A 60 -22.88 0.63 3.53
C ASN A 60 -22.12 -0.68 3.82
N PRO A 61 -22.85 -1.82 3.97
CA PRO A 61 -22.22 -3.12 4.22
C PRO A 61 -21.34 -3.61 3.06
N ASP A 62 -21.56 -3.12 1.84
CA ASP A 62 -20.74 -3.41 0.67
C ASP A 62 -19.50 -2.50 0.59
N THR A 63 -18.95 -2.13 1.75
CA THR A 63 -17.70 -1.39 1.86
C THR A 63 -16.58 -2.29 2.36
N ILE A 64 -15.54 -2.43 1.55
CA ILE A 64 -14.40 -3.31 1.80
C ILE A 64 -13.25 -2.48 2.33
N ILE A 65 -12.74 -2.87 3.50
CA ILE A 65 -11.58 -2.28 4.18
C ILE A 65 -10.52 -3.37 4.40
N SER A 66 -9.27 -2.97 4.63
CA SER A 66 -8.16 -3.84 5.05
C SER A 66 -7.93 -5.08 4.16
N ILE A 67 -8.28 -5.01 2.88
CA ILE A 67 -8.20 -6.16 1.95
C ILE A 67 -6.77 -6.70 1.79
N LYS A 68 -5.75 -5.86 2.01
CA LYS A 68 -4.34 -6.25 1.92
C LYS A 68 -3.98 -7.40 2.87
N SER A 69 -4.66 -7.51 4.01
CA SER A 69 -4.44 -8.58 4.99
C SER A 69 -4.73 -9.97 4.43
N HIS A 70 -5.55 -10.05 3.37
CA HIS A 70 -5.93 -11.31 2.70
C HIS A 70 -5.18 -11.56 1.38
N MET A 71 -4.17 -10.73 1.08
CA MET A 71 -3.35 -10.94 -0.13
C MET A 71 -2.63 -12.27 -0.07
N GLY A 72 -2.70 -13.04 -1.15
CA GLY A 72 -2.06 -14.35 -1.26
C GLY A 72 -2.82 -15.51 -0.58
N GLU A 73 -3.95 -15.26 0.08
CA GLU A 73 -4.80 -16.31 0.61
C GLU A 73 -5.54 -17.03 -0.52
N ALA A 74 -5.27 -18.35 -0.63
CA ALA A 74 -5.86 -19.16 -1.70
C ALA A 74 -7.39 -19.29 -1.50
N GLY A 75 -8.16 -18.90 -2.53
CA GLY A 75 -9.61 -19.03 -2.53
C GLY A 75 -10.36 -17.99 -1.70
N TYR A 76 -9.68 -17.06 -1.02
CA TYR A 76 -10.35 -15.97 -0.33
C TYR A 76 -11.09 -15.05 -1.30
N LYS A 77 -12.30 -14.72 -0.96
CA LYS A 77 -13.16 -13.78 -1.68
C LYS A 77 -13.97 -12.96 -0.70
N VAL A 78 -14.29 -11.76 -1.11
CA VAL A 78 -15.23 -10.87 -0.42
C VAL A 78 -16.40 -10.59 -1.35
N SER A 79 -17.61 -10.69 -0.81
CA SER A 79 -18.85 -10.42 -1.58
C SER A 79 -19.28 -8.99 -1.36
N ALA A 80 -19.57 -8.27 -2.44
CA ALA A 80 -20.14 -6.93 -2.42
C ALA A 80 -21.01 -6.69 -3.65
N ASP A 81 -22.15 -6.03 -3.48
CA ASP A 81 -23.12 -5.73 -4.54
C ASP A 81 -23.48 -6.95 -5.42
N GLY A 82 -23.62 -8.13 -4.75
CA GLY A 82 -24.00 -9.39 -5.39
C GLY A 82 -22.90 -10.06 -6.23
N LYS A 83 -21.66 -9.64 -6.11
CA LYS A 83 -20.49 -10.22 -6.79
C LYS A 83 -19.39 -10.57 -5.80
N ASP A 84 -18.60 -11.58 -6.16
CA ASP A 84 -17.42 -11.99 -5.42
C ASP A 84 -16.16 -11.40 -6.03
N TYR A 85 -15.32 -10.84 -5.18
CA TYR A 85 -14.04 -10.22 -5.57
C TYR A 85 -12.89 -10.88 -4.82
N THR A 86 -11.79 -11.09 -5.50
CA THR A 86 -10.51 -11.48 -4.89
C THR A 86 -9.80 -10.28 -4.28
N PRO A 87 -8.87 -10.48 -3.33
CA PRO A 87 -8.05 -9.40 -2.80
C PRO A 87 -7.29 -8.62 -3.88
N GLN A 88 -6.84 -9.31 -4.93
CA GLN A 88 -6.16 -8.70 -6.07
C GLN A 88 -7.07 -7.75 -6.85
N GLU A 89 -8.33 -8.12 -7.08
CA GLU A 89 -9.30 -7.29 -7.79
C GLU A 89 -9.66 -6.03 -7.01
N ILE A 90 -9.89 -6.13 -5.69
CA ILE A 90 -10.15 -4.97 -4.84
C ILE A 90 -8.92 -4.06 -4.76
N SER A 91 -7.72 -4.64 -4.59
CA SER A 91 -6.47 -3.88 -4.59
C SER A 91 -6.22 -3.19 -5.93
N ALA A 92 -6.59 -3.85 -7.03
CA ALA A 92 -6.50 -3.25 -8.37
C ALA A 92 -7.40 -2.03 -8.53
N MET A 93 -8.59 -2.01 -7.93
CA MET A 93 -9.47 -0.82 -7.95
C MET A 93 -8.82 0.36 -7.23
N ILE A 94 -8.14 0.11 -6.10
CA ILE A 94 -7.37 1.14 -5.40
C ILE A 94 -6.23 1.65 -6.28
N LEU A 95 -5.48 0.73 -6.90
CA LEU A 95 -4.37 1.09 -7.79
C LEU A 95 -4.84 1.84 -9.05
N GLN A 96 -6.00 1.49 -9.61
CA GLN A 96 -6.59 2.21 -10.76
C GLN A 96 -6.98 3.64 -10.38
N TYR A 97 -7.57 3.82 -9.20
CA TYR A 97 -7.90 5.16 -8.70
C TYR A 97 -6.64 6.02 -8.51
N ILE A 98 -5.60 5.44 -7.89
CA ILE A 98 -4.30 6.09 -7.69
C ILE A 98 -3.65 6.44 -9.04
N LYS A 99 -3.65 5.51 -9.98
CA LYS A 99 -3.16 5.71 -11.33
C LYS A 99 -3.89 6.87 -12.03
N GLY A 100 -5.22 6.93 -11.89
CA GLY A 100 -6.06 7.95 -12.52
C GLY A 100 -5.63 9.35 -12.11
N TYR A 101 -5.58 9.65 -10.82
CA TYR A 101 -5.19 11.00 -10.40
C TYR A 101 -3.68 11.27 -10.55
N ALA A 102 -2.84 10.23 -10.62
CA ALA A 102 -1.44 10.40 -10.97
C ALA A 102 -1.29 10.81 -12.46
N GLU A 103 -2.07 10.21 -13.37
CA GLU A 103 -2.13 10.60 -14.78
C GLU A 103 -2.66 12.04 -14.96
N ASP A 104 -3.69 12.42 -14.20
CA ASP A 104 -4.23 13.78 -14.20
C ASP A 104 -3.18 14.81 -13.75
N TYR A 105 -2.45 14.49 -12.68
CA TYR A 105 -1.36 15.33 -12.17
C TYR A 105 -0.21 15.47 -13.17
N LEU A 106 0.18 14.36 -13.81
CA LEU A 106 1.32 14.32 -14.74
C LEU A 106 0.99 14.84 -16.16
N GLY A 107 -0.30 14.87 -16.52
CA GLY A 107 -0.76 15.20 -17.85
C GLY A 107 -0.38 14.15 -18.92
N GLU A 108 0.01 12.95 -18.51
CA GLU A 108 0.39 11.85 -19.41
C GLU A 108 0.00 10.50 -18.83
N LYS A 109 -0.05 9.46 -19.68
CA LYS A 109 -0.35 8.10 -19.27
C LYS A 109 0.76 7.50 -18.42
N VAL A 110 0.37 6.77 -17.37
CA VAL A 110 1.26 6.03 -16.49
C VAL A 110 1.08 4.53 -16.75
N GLU A 111 2.14 3.90 -17.22
CA GLU A 111 2.13 2.47 -17.54
C GLU A 111 2.93 1.64 -16.53
N LYS A 112 3.86 2.27 -15.79
CA LYS A 112 4.85 1.60 -14.97
C LYS A 112 4.80 2.05 -13.51
N ALA A 113 4.97 1.09 -12.60
CA ALA A 113 5.02 1.37 -11.17
C ALA A 113 6.06 0.52 -10.45
N VAL A 114 6.58 1.07 -9.34
CA VAL A 114 7.23 0.33 -8.27
C VAL A 114 6.26 0.31 -7.11
N ILE A 115 5.97 -0.87 -6.55
CA ILE A 115 5.00 -1.02 -5.44
C ILE A 115 5.72 -1.57 -4.21
N THR A 116 5.43 -1.02 -3.04
CA THR A 116 5.98 -1.51 -1.78
C THR A 116 5.11 -2.60 -1.16
N VAL A 117 5.74 -3.50 -0.41
CA VAL A 117 5.09 -4.57 0.36
C VAL A 117 5.79 -4.71 1.72
N PRO A 118 5.09 -5.22 2.75
CA PRO A 118 5.72 -5.59 4.01
C PRO A 118 6.91 -6.53 3.80
N ALA A 119 7.96 -6.38 4.61
CA ALA A 119 9.16 -7.21 4.48
C ALA A 119 8.87 -8.69 4.71
N TYR A 120 7.87 -8.99 5.53
CA TYR A 120 7.46 -10.35 5.92
C TYR A 120 6.47 -11.00 4.94
N PHE A 121 6.10 -10.33 3.84
CA PHE A 121 5.27 -10.93 2.80
C PHE A 121 6.00 -12.09 2.14
N ASN A 122 5.31 -13.23 2.03
CA ASN A 122 5.77 -14.40 1.30
C ASN A 122 5.62 -14.22 -0.24
N ASP A 123 6.11 -15.19 -1.00
CA ASP A 123 6.09 -15.12 -2.47
C ASP A 123 4.66 -15.06 -3.04
N ALA A 124 3.68 -15.75 -2.43
CA ALA A 124 2.29 -15.71 -2.88
C ALA A 124 1.68 -14.30 -2.69
N GLN A 125 1.94 -13.64 -1.57
CA GLN A 125 1.49 -12.29 -1.28
C GLN A 125 2.15 -11.25 -2.23
N ARG A 126 3.44 -11.42 -2.50
CA ARG A 126 4.18 -10.58 -3.46
C ARG A 126 3.66 -10.76 -4.88
N GLN A 127 3.39 -12.01 -5.29
CA GLN A 127 2.81 -12.28 -6.60
C GLN A 127 1.40 -11.70 -6.70
N ALA A 128 0.55 -11.86 -5.69
CA ALA A 128 -0.78 -11.29 -5.65
C ALA A 128 -0.76 -9.73 -5.78
N THR A 129 0.24 -9.09 -5.19
CA THR A 129 0.44 -7.63 -5.34
C THR A 129 0.82 -7.25 -6.78
N LYS A 130 1.68 -8.04 -7.43
CA LYS A 130 2.00 -7.84 -8.86
C LYS A 130 0.77 -8.04 -9.74
N ASP A 131 -0.02 -9.06 -9.45
CA ASP A 131 -1.25 -9.37 -10.20
C ASP A 131 -2.27 -8.24 -10.06
N ALA A 132 -2.42 -7.66 -8.86
CA ALA A 132 -3.25 -6.48 -8.65
C ALA A 132 -2.78 -5.29 -9.51
N GLY A 133 -1.47 -5.02 -9.57
CA GLY A 133 -0.90 -4.01 -10.44
C GLY A 133 -1.20 -4.27 -11.92
N LYS A 134 -1.06 -5.50 -12.37
CA LYS A 134 -1.38 -5.90 -13.75
C LYS A 134 -2.86 -5.73 -14.08
N ILE A 135 -3.77 -6.12 -13.18
CA ILE A 135 -5.21 -5.90 -13.33
C ILE A 135 -5.53 -4.40 -13.41
N ALA A 136 -4.81 -3.57 -12.65
CA ALA A 136 -4.93 -2.11 -12.71
C ALA A 136 -4.35 -1.48 -13.99
N GLY A 137 -3.77 -2.27 -14.90
CA GLY A 137 -3.13 -1.80 -16.13
C GLY A 137 -1.77 -1.13 -15.86
N LEU A 138 -1.03 -1.61 -14.86
CA LEU A 138 0.32 -1.20 -14.54
C LEU A 138 1.31 -2.35 -14.79
N GLU A 139 2.40 -2.06 -15.48
CA GLU A 139 3.59 -2.90 -15.47
C GLU A 139 4.34 -2.67 -14.15
N VAL A 140 4.33 -3.68 -13.27
CA VAL A 140 5.03 -3.60 -11.98
C VAL A 140 6.49 -3.94 -12.18
N GLU A 141 7.32 -2.92 -12.33
CA GLU A 141 8.77 -3.03 -12.58
C GLU A 141 9.49 -3.69 -11.41
N ARG A 142 9.11 -3.32 -10.18
CA ARG A 142 9.66 -3.90 -8.95
C ARG A 142 8.65 -3.93 -7.82
N ILE A 143 8.80 -4.94 -6.98
CA ILE A 143 8.27 -4.98 -5.62
C ILE A 143 9.44 -4.68 -4.67
N ILE A 144 9.27 -3.71 -3.76
CA ILE A 144 10.29 -3.32 -2.78
C ILE A 144 9.71 -3.49 -1.38
N ASN A 145 10.52 -3.90 -0.42
CA ASN A 145 10.08 -3.97 0.98
C ASN A 145 9.88 -2.56 1.55
N GLU A 146 8.80 -2.34 2.27
CA GLU A 146 8.46 -1.07 2.92
C GLU A 146 9.61 -0.53 3.79
N PRO A 147 10.25 -1.31 4.69
CA PRO A 147 11.37 -0.82 5.47
C PRO A 147 12.59 -0.48 4.61
N THR A 148 12.81 -1.17 3.50
CA THR A 148 13.89 -0.83 2.56
C THR A 148 13.61 0.51 1.87
N ALA A 149 12.36 0.74 1.45
CA ALA A 149 11.96 2.01 0.85
C ALA A 149 12.08 3.18 1.85
N ALA A 150 11.70 2.96 3.12
CA ALA A 150 11.85 3.94 4.18
C ALA A 150 13.31 4.26 4.48
N ALA A 151 14.17 3.24 4.56
CA ALA A 151 15.61 3.41 4.75
C ALA A 151 16.27 4.16 3.59
N LEU A 152 15.88 3.84 2.33
CA LEU A 152 16.33 4.56 1.14
C LEU A 152 15.95 6.04 1.23
N ALA A 153 14.69 6.35 1.55
CA ALA A 153 14.22 7.73 1.68
C ALA A 153 14.96 8.50 2.78
N TYR A 154 15.28 7.83 3.91
CA TYR A 154 16.06 8.42 4.99
C TYR A 154 17.52 8.63 4.62
N GLY A 155 18.11 7.73 3.85
CA GLY A 155 19.54 7.70 3.55
C GLY A 155 19.95 8.40 2.26
N LEU A 156 19.02 8.94 1.46
CA LEU A 156 19.34 9.58 0.18
C LEU A 156 20.36 10.73 0.30
N ASP A 157 20.36 11.44 1.41
CA ASP A 157 21.27 12.55 1.73
C ASP A 157 22.46 12.13 2.62
N LYS A 158 22.64 10.83 2.90
CA LYS A 158 23.59 10.28 3.87
C LYS A 158 24.46 9.16 3.31
N LEU A 159 24.59 9.08 1.99
CA LEU A 159 25.29 8.00 1.29
C LEU A 159 26.77 7.85 1.68
N ASP A 160 27.39 8.90 2.22
CA ASP A 160 28.78 8.91 2.66
C ASP A 160 28.98 8.42 4.11
N LYS A 161 27.92 7.98 4.77
CA LYS A 161 27.96 7.52 6.16
C LYS A 161 27.74 6.02 6.25
N ASN A 162 28.46 5.40 7.20
CA ASN A 162 28.19 4.02 7.59
C ASN A 162 27.30 4.07 8.83
N GLU A 163 26.02 3.70 8.66
CA GLU A 163 25.00 3.75 9.71
C GLU A 163 24.22 2.45 9.77
N LYS A 164 23.83 2.05 10.98
CA LYS A 164 22.81 1.03 11.19
C LYS A 164 21.49 1.69 11.48
N ILE A 165 20.48 1.35 10.69
CA ILE A 165 19.16 1.96 10.73
C ILE A 165 18.18 0.89 11.23
N LEU A 166 17.43 1.21 12.27
CA LEU A 166 16.28 0.42 12.68
C LEU A 166 15.02 1.07 12.12
N VAL A 167 14.28 0.33 11.31
CA VAL A 167 12.96 0.72 10.82
C VAL A 167 11.92 -0.03 11.65
N TYR A 168 11.05 0.73 12.30
CA TYR A 168 9.91 0.23 13.07
C TYR A 168 8.64 0.68 12.36
N ASP A 169 7.96 -0.25 11.70
CA ASP A 169 6.77 0.02 10.90
C ASP A 169 5.56 -0.68 11.52
N LEU A 170 4.68 0.11 12.15
CA LEU A 170 3.42 -0.35 12.69
C LEU A 170 2.29 0.26 11.86
N GLY A 171 1.82 -0.51 10.88
CA GLY A 171 0.70 -0.13 10.02
C GLY A 171 -0.67 -0.46 10.61
N GLY A 172 -1.71 -0.38 9.78
CA GLY A 172 -3.07 -0.77 10.16
C GLY A 172 -3.24 -2.27 10.32
N GLY A 173 -2.61 -3.07 9.46
CA GLY A 173 -2.77 -4.52 9.42
C GLY A 173 -1.50 -5.33 9.56
N THR A 174 -0.33 -4.70 9.48
CA THR A 174 0.98 -5.36 9.56
C THR A 174 1.91 -4.63 10.51
N PHE A 175 2.83 -5.38 11.09
CA PHE A 175 3.93 -4.87 11.90
C PHE A 175 5.24 -5.45 11.39
N ASP A 176 6.20 -4.59 11.06
CA ASP A 176 7.54 -4.96 10.61
C ASP A 176 8.60 -4.20 11.41
N VAL A 177 9.64 -4.91 11.81
CA VAL A 177 10.88 -4.34 12.36
C VAL A 177 12.05 -4.86 11.54
N SER A 178 12.84 -3.93 11.00
CA SER A 178 14.00 -4.28 10.18
C SER A 178 15.23 -3.51 10.64
N ILE A 179 16.37 -4.19 10.65
CA ILE A 179 17.67 -3.58 10.86
C ILE A 179 18.40 -3.61 9.53
N LEU A 180 18.78 -2.45 9.06
CA LEU A 180 19.53 -2.27 7.82
C LEU A 180 20.87 -1.62 8.11
N GLU A 181 21.87 -1.93 7.31
CA GLU A 181 23.17 -1.25 7.30
C GLU A 181 23.28 -0.44 6.01
N LEU A 182 23.61 0.83 6.17
CA LEU A 182 23.98 1.73 5.09
C LEU A 182 25.50 1.84 5.10
N GLY A 183 26.14 1.47 4.01
CA GLY A 183 27.59 1.60 3.85
C GLY A 183 27.96 1.66 2.37
N ASP A 184 28.89 2.55 2.01
CA ASP A 184 29.38 2.71 0.64
C ASP A 184 28.29 2.89 -0.43
N GLY A 185 27.17 3.53 -0.05
CA GLY A 185 26.02 3.73 -0.93
C GLY A 185 25.13 2.48 -1.14
N VAL A 186 25.37 1.42 -0.37
CA VAL A 186 24.61 0.17 -0.41
C VAL A 186 23.76 0.03 0.85
N PHE A 187 22.52 -0.43 0.67
CA PHE A 187 21.61 -0.78 1.76
C PHE A 187 21.54 -2.30 1.88
N GLU A 188 22.00 -2.82 2.99
CA GLU A 188 21.93 -4.25 3.31
C GLU A 188 20.92 -4.50 4.44
N VAL A 189 19.99 -5.44 4.23
CA VAL A 189 19.07 -5.86 5.29
C VAL A 189 19.76 -6.91 6.15
N LEU A 190 20.10 -6.54 7.39
CA LEU A 190 20.78 -7.45 8.33
C LEU A 190 19.79 -8.41 9.00
N SER A 191 18.61 -7.93 9.34
CA SER A 191 17.57 -8.73 9.99
C SER A 191 16.21 -8.09 9.79
N THR A 192 15.17 -8.93 9.69
CA THR A 192 13.79 -8.48 9.71
C THR A 192 12.95 -9.45 10.53
N ASN A 193 11.93 -8.94 11.21
CA ASN A 193 10.92 -9.70 11.89
C ASN A 193 9.61 -8.92 11.85
N GLY A 194 8.48 -9.61 12.00
CA GLY A 194 7.18 -8.94 11.93
C GLY A 194 6.02 -9.91 12.05
N ASP A 195 4.82 -9.33 11.92
CA ASP A 195 3.55 -10.07 11.91
C ASP A 195 2.64 -9.44 10.85
N THR A 196 2.14 -10.25 9.94
CA THR A 196 1.28 -9.81 8.83
C THR A 196 -0.18 -9.64 9.23
N HIS A 197 -0.54 -9.88 10.50
CA HIS A 197 -1.89 -9.75 11.05
C HIS A 197 -1.92 -8.93 12.35
N LEU A 198 -0.86 -8.17 12.62
CA LEU A 198 -0.76 -7.25 13.77
C LEU A 198 -0.66 -5.81 13.27
N GLY A 199 -1.57 -4.96 13.71
CA GLY A 199 -1.59 -3.55 13.34
C GLY A 199 -2.64 -2.76 14.10
N GLY A 200 -2.80 -1.49 13.76
CA GLY A 200 -3.75 -0.58 14.42
C GLY A 200 -5.19 -1.09 14.39
N ASP A 201 -5.61 -1.79 13.35
CA ASP A 201 -6.96 -2.34 13.23
C ASP A 201 -7.18 -3.44 14.29
N ALA A 202 -6.21 -4.32 14.53
CA ALA A 202 -6.28 -5.37 15.54
C ALA A 202 -6.26 -4.79 16.97
N VAL A 203 -5.43 -3.78 17.22
CA VAL A 203 -5.34 -3.11 18.53
C VAL A 203 -6.62 -2.36 18.85
N SER A 204 -7.19 -1.65 17.89
CA SER A 204 -8.45 -0.90 18.08
C SER A 204 -9.61 -1.83 18.38
N TYR A 205 -9.68 -2.99 17.75
CA TYR A 205 -10.72 -3.99 18.02
C TYR A 205 -10.63 -4.57 19.44
N THR A 206 -9.42 -4.85 19.92
CA THR A 206 -9.22 -5.36 21.28
C THR A 206 -9.60 -4.33 22.35
N HIS A 207 -9.37 -3.05 22.12
CA HIS A 207 -9.79 -1.99 23.05
C HIS A 207 -11.31 -1.83 23.12
N LEU A 208 -12.03 -2.05 22.02
CA LEU A 208 -13.50 -1.96 21.97
C LEU A 208 -14.21 -3.17 22.61
N THR A 209 -13.50 -4.28 22.79
CA THR A 209 -14.07 -5.53 23.33
C THR A 209 -13.75 -5.75 24.82
N LEU A 210 -13.01 -4.88 25.48
CA LEU A 210 -12.81 -4.94 26.92
C LEU A 210 -14.13 -4.68 27.64
N PRO A 211 -14.65 -5.62 28.44
CA PRO A 211 -15.85 -5.38 29.21
C PRO A 211 -15.61 -4.22 30.18
N THR A 212 -16.42 -3.19 30.09
CA THR A 212 -16.50 -2.17 31.14
C THR A 212 -17.11 -2.82 32.37
N ASN A 213 -16.29 -3.16 33.34
CA ASN A 213 -16.75 -3.52 34.70
C ASN A 213 -17.25 -2.26 35.43
#